data_aa6a3b3124324651deaee62eba3a88b7
#
_entry.id   aa6a3b3124324651deaee62eba3a88b7
#
_cell.length_a   1.000
_cell.length_b   1.000
_cell.length_c   1.000
_cell.angle_alpha   90.00
_cell.angle_beta   90.00
_cell.angle_gamma   90.00
#
_symmetry.space_group_name_H-M   'P 1'
#
loop_
_entity.id
_entity.type
_entity.pdbx_description
1 polymer ?
#
loop_
_entity_poly.entity_id
_entity_poly.type
_entity_poly.pdbx_seq_one_letter_code
_entity_poly.pdbx_strand_id
1 'polypeptide(L)'
;LFHKPEPGLIVRVCQALVLPPFQSQGHGKKMLQTVYDLAHNKIHMNTDDNYSNVLHKVIQVNVEDPAPAFVALRNKIDWKLIIEHYRDWNWPRSKGIIMMNRHNTTLQDELLSFFTPLTDREASEMSTRAKISSKQIQLMNELLKLNSIREFTYHHEHQKLRDAKYDDNENKIEVDELIRYFRLMIKRRLNKEYRDDLIELPTKDDQKKMLGELFEGVLKQYEKILHN
;
A
#
# COMPACT_ATOMS: atom_id res chain seq x y z
N LEU A 1 -18.00 -16.38 15.32
CA LEU A 1 -18.90 -15.61 14.44
C LEU A 1 -18.33 -15.67 13.02
N PHE A 2 -18.85 -16.58 12.21
CA PHE A 2 -18.51 -16.62 10.78
C PHE A 2 -19.15 -15.40 10.13
N HIS A 3 -18.35 -14.41 9.71
CA HIS A 3 -18.82 -13.38 8.79
C HIS A 3 -19.24 -14.08 7.49
N LYS A 4 -20.50 -14.01 7.16
CA LYS A 4 -20.94 -14.37 5.80
C LYS A 4 -20.26 -13.36 4.86
N PRO A 5 -19.50 -13.82 3.86
CA PRO A 5 -18.94 -12.90 2.86
C PRO A 5 -20.10 -12.15 2.19
N GLU A 6 -19.92 -10.85 1.95
CA GLU A 6 -20.89 -10.09 1.16
C GLU A 6 -21.11 -10.81 -0.18
N PRO A 7 -22.36 -10.96 -0.64
CA PRO A 7 -22.60 -11.55 -1.94
C PRO A 7 -21.95 -10.71 -3.03
N GLY A 8 -21.15 -11.32 -3.88
CA GLY A 8 -20.47 -10.64 -4.95
C GLY A 8 -19.52 -11.55 -5.72
N LEU A 9 -18.99 -11.05 -6.83
CA LEU A 9 -18.06 -11.76 -7.69
C LEU A 9 -16.61 -11.47 -7.30
N ILE A 10 -15.81 -12.51 -7.24
CA ILE A 10 -14.34 -12.40 -7.21
C ILE A 10 -13.82 -12.66 -8.63
N VAL A 11 -13.25 -11.64 -9.25
CA VAL A 11 -12.56 -11.78 -10.54
C VAL A 11 -11.19 -12.36 -10.29
N ARG A 12 -10.85 -13.43 -10.99
CA ARG A 12 -9.53 -14.06 -10.93
C ARG A 12 -8.78 -13.85 -12.23
N VAL A 13 -7.61 -13.22 -12.14
CA VAL A 13 -6.68 -13.10 -13.27
C VAL A 13 -5.71 -14.27 -13.19
N CYS A 14 -5.92 -15.24 -14.07
CA CYS A 14 -5.08 -16.44 -14.17
C CYS A 14 -4.30 -16.38 -15.49
N GLN A 15 -3.07 -16.87 -15.51
CA GLN A 15 -2.27 -17.08 -16.74
C GLN A 15 -2.19 -15.83 -17.64
N ALA A 16 -2.03 -14.65 -17.04
CA ALA A 16 -1.85 -13.41 -17.78
C ALA A 16 -0.55 -13.47 -18.60
N LEU A 17 -0.67 -13.68 -19.91
CA LEU A 17 0.45 -13.83 -20.82
C LEU A 17 0.44 -12.74 -21.89
N VAL A 18 1.54 -12.04 -22.03
CA VAL A 18 1.85 -11.22 -23.21
C VAL A 18 2.98 -11.91 -23.96
N LEU A 19 2.71 -12.23 -25.23
CA LEU A 19 3.69 -12.93 -26.08
C LEU A 19 4.96 -12.07 -26.26
N PRO A 20 6.16 -12.68 -26.36
CA PRO A 20 7.44 -11.97 -26.40
C PRO A 20 7.51 -10.78 -27.37
N PRO A 21 7.02 -10.88 -28.62
CA PRO A 21 7.08 -9.73 -29.57
C PRO A 21 6.26 -8.51 -29.11
N PHE A 22 5.30 -8.69 -28.19
CA PHE A 22 4.38 -7.65 -27.71
C PHE A 22 4.69 -7.20 -26.29
N GLN A 23 5.72 -7.73 -25.65
CA GLN A 23 6.14 -7.32 -24.31
C GLN A 23 6.71 -5.90 -24.34
N SER A 24 6.74 -5.26 -23.17
CA SER A 24 7.23 -3.88 -22.97
C SER A 24 6.50 -2.78 -23.76
N GLN A 25 5.38 -3.10 -24.40
CA GLN A 25 4.52 -2.16 -25.15
C GLN A 25 3.27 -1.70 -24.37
N GLY A 26 3.20 -2.01 -23.07
CA GLY A 26 2.10 -1.57 -22.21
C GLY A 26 0.86 -2.47 -22.23
N HIS A 27 0.85 -3.57 -22.99
CA HIS A 27 -0.32 -4.47 -23.08
C HIS A 27 -0.73 -5.06 -21.73
N GLY A 28 0.23 -5.53 -20.92
CA GLY A 28 -0.07 -6.04 -19.57
C GLY A 28 -0.69 -4.97 -18.65
N LYS A 29 -0.21 -3.72 -18.74
CA LYS A 29 -0.79 -2.58 -18.03
C LYS A 29 -2.23 -2.34 -18.47
N LYS A 30 -2.48 -2.25 -19.78
CA LYS A 30 -3.82 -2.01 -20.33
C LYS A 30 -4.79 -3.12 -19.93
N MET A 31 -4.35 -4.38 -19.99
CA MET A 31 -5.15 -5.54 -19.57
C MET A 31 -5.58 -5.42 -18.11
N LEU A 32 -4.65 -5.18 -17.20
CA LEU A 32 -4.97 -5.10 -15.77
C LEU A 32 -5.82 -3.86 -15.44
N GLN A 33 -5.58 -2.73 -16.10
CA GLN A 33 -6.43 -1.54 -15.97
C GLN A 33 -7.87 -1.83 -16.43
N THR A 34 -8.05 -2.49 -17.57
CA THR A 34 -9.38 -2.89 -18.05
C THR A 34 -10.11 -3.78 -17.02
N VAL A 35 -9.40 -4.73 -16.40
CA VAL A 35 -9.98 -5.56 -15.32
C VAL A 35 -10.44 -4.71 -14.14
N TYR A 36 -9.66 -3.72 -13.71
CA TYR A 36 -10.04 -2.82 -12.64
C TYR A 36 -11.19 -1.89 -13.04
N ASP A 37 -11.19 -1.38 -14.27
CA ASP A 37 -12.28 -0.53 -14.76
C ASP A 37 -13.60 -1.28 -14.82
N LEU A 38 -13.59 -2.55 -15.23
CA LEU A 38 -14.74 -3.44 -15.14
C LEU A 38 -15.16 -3.67 -13.68
N ALA A 39 -14.21 -3.95 -12.78
CA ALA A 39 -14.51 -4.17 -11.37
C ALA A 39 -15.11 -2.93 -10.68
N HIS A 40 -14.75 -1.74 -11.12
CA HIS A 40 -15.28 -0.47 -10.63
C HIS A 40 -16.48 0.06 -11.43
N ASN A 41 -17.05 -0.74 -12.34
CA ASN A 41 -18.17 -0.38 -13.23
C ASN A 41 -17.91 0.87 -14.08
N LYS A 42 -16.63 1.17 -14.40
CA LYS A 42 -16.27 2.25 -15.30
C LYS A 42 -16.51 1.91 -16.78
N ILE A 43 -16.60 0.63 -17.08
CA ILE A 43 -16.90 0.09 -18.42
C ILE A 43 -18.16 -0.74 -18.29
N HIS A 44 -19.21 -0.36 -19.03
CA HIS A 44 -20.41 -1.20 -19.17
C HIS A 44 -20.13 -2.27 -20.22
N MET A 45 -20.22 -3.54 -19.84
CA MET A 45 -20.37 -4.59 -20.85
C MET A 45 -21.79 -4.49 -21.42
N ASN A 46 -21.90 -4.34 -22.72
CA ASN A 46 -23.19 -4.48 -23.44
C ASN A 46 -23.62 -5.96 -23.34
N THR A 47 -24.26 -6.32 -22.24
CA THR A 47 -24.96 -7.59 -22.11
C THR A 47 -26.44 -7.29 -22.34
N ASP A 48 -27.08 -8.13 -23.18
CA ASP A 48 -28.53 -8.03 -23.43
C ASP A 48 -29.30 -7.80 -22.14
N ASP A 49 -30.24 -6.88 -22.19
CA ASP A 49 -30.95 -6.26 -21.05
C ASP A 49 -31.59 -7.23 -20.03
N ASN A 50 -31.68 -8.53 -20.32
CA ASN A 50 -32.26 -9.52 -19.44
C ASN A 50 -31.29 -10.08 -18.36
N TYR A 51 -30.00 -9.83 -18.47
CA TYR A 51 -28.99 -10.26 -17.49
C TYR A 51 -28.38 -9.10 -16.68
N SER A 52 -28.75 -7.86 -16.99
CA SER A 52 -28.16 -6.66 -16.38
C SER A 52 -28.43 -6.52 -14.89
N ASN A 53 -29.46 -7.17 -14.36
CA ASN A 53 -29.79 -7.17 -12.93
C ASN A 53 -29.00 -8.20 -12.10
N VAL A 54 -28.15 -9.02 -12.71
CA VAL A 54 -27.40 -10.12 -12.07
C VAL A 54 -25.89 -9.98 -12.25
N LEU A 55 -25.41 -8.91 -12.88
CA LEU A 55 -23.98 -8.59 -12.81
C LEU A 55 -23.65 -8.23 -11.37
N HIS A 56 -23.37 -9.27 -10.63
CA HIS A 56 -23.00 -9.21 -9.23
C HIS A 56 -21.86 -8.19 -9.08
N LYS A 57 -22.03 -7.28 -8.15
CA LYS A 57 -21.00 -6.35 -7.72
C LYS A 57 -19.68 -7.08 -7.55
N VAL A 58 -18.68 -6.74 -8.33
CA VAL A 58 -17.31 -7.25 -8.11
C VAL A 58 -16.85 -6.76 -6.73
N ILE A 59 -16.48 -7.70 -5.88
CA ILE A 59 -15.98 -7.39 -4.53
C ILE A 59 -14.46 -7.39 -4.48
N GLN A 60 -13.82 -8.19 -5.34
CA GLN A 60 -12.36 -8.31 -5.32
C GLN A 60 -11.80 -8.79 -6.66
N VAL A 61 -10.62 -8.33 -7.01
CA VAL A 61 -9.79 -8.83 -8.11
C VAL A 61 -8.56 -9.53 -7.53
N ASN A 62 -8.45 -10.83 -7.78
CA ASN A 62 -7.30 -11.64 -7.39
C ASN A 62 -6.41 -11.94 -8.59
N VAL A 63 -5.13 -12.07 -8.35
CA VAL A 63 -4.17 -12.57 -9.33
C VAL A 63 -3.57 -13.85 -8.79
N GLU A 64 -3.66 -14.92 -9.57
CA GLU A 64 -3.17 -16.25 -9.18
C GLU A 64 -1.78 -16.48 -9.77
N ASP A 65 -0.87 -16.98 -8.96
CA ASP A 65 0.51 -17.35 -9.30
C ASP A 65 1.23 -16.34 -10.22
N PRO A 66 1.28 -15.05 -9.85
CA PRO A 66 1.84 -14.04 -10.72
C PRO A 66 3.36 -14.18 -10.84
N ALA A 67 3.89 -14.12 -12.07
CA ALA A 67 5.31 -13.98 -12.31
C ALA A 67 5.84 -12.68 -11.67
N PRO A 68 7.12 -12.61 -11.24
CA PRO A 68 7.69 -11.43 -10.57
C PRO A 68 7.52 -10.12 -11.35
N ALA A 69 7.63 -10.17 -12.68
CA ALA A 69 7.39 -9.00 -13.55
C ALA A 69 5.93 -8.52 -13.49
N PHE A 70 4.97 -9.45 -13.37
CA PHE A 70 3.55 -9.10 -13.23
C PHE A 70 3.25 -8.54 -11.84
N VAL A 71 3.88 -9.07 -10.78
CA VAL A 71 3.79 -8.50 -9.42
C VAL A 71 4.27 -7.05 -9.41
N ALA A 72 5.41 -6.77 -10.02
CA ALA A 72 5.94 -5.41 -10.12
C ALA A 72 4.99 -4.48 -10.90
N LEU A 73 4.42 -4.95 -12.00
CA LEU A 73 3.42 -4.22 -12.79
C LEU A 73 2.16 -3.94 -11.96
N ARG A 74 1.62 -4.97 -11.30
CA ARG A 74 0.44 -4.87 -10.44
C ARG A 74 0.64 -3.83 -9.34
N ASN A 75 1.76 -3.92 -8.61
CA ASN A 75 2.04 -3.00 -7.53
C ASN A 75 2.06 -1.53 -7.98
N LYS A 76 2.58 -1.24 -9.19
CA LYS A 76 2.56 0.11 -9.76
C LYS A 76 1.15 0.57 -10.13
N ILE A 77 0.32 -0.32 -10.66
CA ILE A 77 -1.06 0.02 -11.03
C ILE A 77 -1.91 0.22 -9.78
N ASP A 78 -1.78 -0.68 -8.80
CA ASP A 78 -2.47 -0.58 -7.52
C ASP A 78 -2.06 0.70 -6.76
N TRP A 79 -0.76 1.05 -6.78
CA TRP A 79 -0.29 2.31 -6.21
C TRP A 79 -0.94 3.53 -6.86
N LYS A 80 -1.02 3.57 -8.20
CA LYS A 80 -1.70 4.66 -8.91
C LYS A 80 -3.17 4.76 -8.54
N LEU A 81 -3.86 3.64 -8.51
CA LEU A 81 -5.26 3.59 -8.11
C LEU A 81 -5.46 4.12 -6.69
N ILE A 82 -4.59 3.73 -5.74
CA ILE A 82 -4.70 4.17 -4.35
C ILE A 82 -4.38 5.66 -4.22
N ILE A 83 -3.30 6.16 -4.82
CA ILE A 83 -2.90 7.57 -4.67
C ILE A 83 -3.93 8.53 -5.29
N GLU A 84 -4.63 8.09 -6.33
CA GLU A 84 -5.72 8.84 -6.94
C GLU A 84 -6.97 8.92 -6.05
N HIS A 85 -7.27 7.87 -5.30
CA HIS A 85 -8.56 7.72 -4.62
C HIS A 85 -8.51 7.64 -3.08
N TYR A 86 -7.32 7.58 -2.46
CA TYR A 86 -7.22 7.33 -1.02
C TYR A 86 -7.95 8.36 -0.16
N ARG A 87 -8.05 9.60 -0.61
CA ARG A 87 -8.79 10.67 0.08
C ARG A 87 -10.30 10.45 -0.03
N ASP A 88 -10.80 10.16 -1.22
CA ASP A 88 -12.23 9.93 -1.48
C ASP A 88 -12.72 8.68 -0.74
N TRP A 89 -11.85 7.69 -0.59
CA TRP A 89 -12.16 6.47 0.13
C TRP A 89 -12.00 6.58 1.66
N ASN A 90 -11.65 7.75 2.18
CA ASN A 90 -11.38 7.96 3.59
C ASN A 90 -10.40 6.93 4.15
N TRP A 91 -9.24 6.83 3.50
CA TRP A 91 -8.22 5.86 3.91
C TRP A 91 -7.84 6.05 5.38
N PRO A 92 -7.82 4.98 6.20
CA PRO A 92 -7.53 5.08 7.61
C PRO A 92 -6.18 5.77 7.87
N ARG A 93 -6.18 6.75 8.77
CA ARG A 93 -4.97 7.49 9.15
C ARG A 93 -4.21 8.09 7.94
N SER A 94 -4.97 8.58 6.95
CA SER A 94 -4.43 9.16 5.72
C SER A 94 -3.96 10.61 5.86
N LYS A 95 -4.19 11.25 7.03
CA LYS A 95 -3.62 12.57 7.28
C LYS A 95 -2.10 12.47 7.16
N GLY A 96 -1.53 13.15 6.18
CA GLY A 96 -0.09 13.18 5.99
C GLY A 96 0.63 13.79 7.21
N ILE A 97 1.88 13.44 7.38
CA ILE A 97 2.73 13.93 8.50
C ILE A 97 2.75 15.47 8.53
N ILE A 98 2.66 16.13 7.37
CA ILE A 98 2.61 17.61 7.24
C ILE A 98 1.39 18.21 7.94
N MET A 99 0.28 17.45 8.02
CA MET A 99 -0.99 17.88 8.62
C MET A 99 -1.06 17.57 10.14
N MET A 100 -0.05 16.92 10.71
CA MET A 100 -0.01 16.66 12.15
C MET A 100 0.23 17.96 12.90
N ASN A 101 -0.57 18.18 13.95
CA ASN A 101 -0.62 19.45 14.64
C ASN A 101 0.64 19.65 15.49
N ARG A 102 1.46 20.63 15.16
CA ARG A 102 2.74 20.92 15.81
C ARG A 102 2.63 21.47 17.23
N HIS A 103 1.41 21.76 17.69
CA HIS A 103 1.20 22.53 18.92
C HIS A 103 0.65 21.71 20.10
N ASN A 104 0.60 20.37 20.00
CA ASN A 104 -0.02 19.57 21.05
C ASN A 104 0.93 18.48 21.58
N THR A 105 0.87 18.25 22.90
CA THR A 105 1.58 17.18 23.64
C THR A 105 1.27 15.76 23.15
N THR A 106 0.40 15.63 22.15
CA THR A 106 -0.08 14.37 21.53
C THR A 106 0.67 13.99 20.24
N LEU A 107 1.72 14.72 19.84
CA LEU A 107 2.43 14.45 18.59
C LEU A 107 2.96 13.00 18.53
N GLN A 108 3.48 12.50 19.64
CA GLN A 108 3.99 11.14 19.73
C GLN A 108 2.88 10.10 19.57
N ASP A 109 1.69 10.36 20.12
CA ASP A 109 0.52 9.49 19.99
C ASP A 109 -0.03 9.53 18.55
N GLU A 110 -0.01 10.70 17.91
CA GLU A 110 -0.39 10.84 16.50
C GLU A 110 0.57 10.07 15.58
N LEU A 111 1.88 10.14 15.82
CA LEU A 111 2.89 9.38 15.08
C LEU A 111 2.71 7.87 15.29
N LEU A 112 2.53 7.42 16.54
CA LEU A 112 2.25 6.03 16.84
C LEU A 112 0.99 5.54 16.13
N SER A 113 -0.08 6.33 16.16
CA SER A 113 -1.32 6.03 15.45
C SER A 113 -1.10 5.96 13.94
N PHE A 114 -0.37 6.93 13.37
CA PHE A 114 -0.07 6.98 11.94
C PHE A 114 0.69 5.75 11.46
N PHE A 115 1.71 5.30 12.21
CA PHE A 115 2.52 4.11 11.87
C PHE A 115 1.94 2.80 12.42
N THR A 116 0.69 2.79 12.86
CA THR A 116 0.00 1.55 13.20
C THR A 116 -0.47 0.85 11.92
N PRO A 117 -0.24 -0.47 11.77
CA PRO A 117 -0.79 -1.25 10.67
C PRO A 117 -2.31 -1.17 10.62
N LEU A 118 -2.90 -1.39 9.45
CA LEU A 118 -4.35 -1.51 9.33
C LEU A 118 -4.83 -2.73 10.13
N THR A 119 -5.95 -2.56 10.82
CA THR A 119 -6.68 -3.68 11.42
C THR A 119 -7.30 -4.54 10.30
N ASP A 120 -7.64 -5.79 10.61
CA ASP A 120 -8.27 -6.69 9.63
C ASP A 120 -9.59 -6.10 9.10
N ARG A 121 -10.34 -5.39 9.94
CA ARG A 121 -11.57 -4.69 9.55
C ARG A 121 -11.27 -3.55 8.56
N GLU A 122 -10.34 -2.67 8.89
CA GLU A 122 -9.95 -1.56 8.01
C GLU A 122 -9.40 -2.07 6.67
N ALA A 123 -8.55 -3.10 6.70
CA ALA A 123 -8.01 -3.73 5.49
C ALA A 123 -9.13 -4.34 4.64
N SER A 124 -10.14 -4.97 5.25
CA SER A 124 -11.30 -5.53 4.56
C SER A 124 -12.17 -4.43 3.93
N GLU A 125 -12.44 -3.35 4.66
CA GLU A 125 -13.21 -2.21 4.14
C GLU A 125 -12.51 -1.57 2.93
N MET A 126 -11.20 -1.35 3.02
CA MET A 126 -10.41 -0.80 1.91
C MET A 126 -10.31 -1.79 0.74
N SER A 127 -10.18 -3.07 1.01
CA SER A 127 -10.21 -4.14 0.01
C SER A 127 -11.50 -4.10 -0.82
N THR A 128 -12.64 -3.94 -0.17
CA THR A 128 -13.95 -3.81 -0.83
C THR A 128 -14.04 -2.55 -1.70
N ARG A 129 -13.47 -1.43 -1.24
CA ARG A 129 -13.46 -0.16 -2.00
C ARG A 129 -12.51 -0.22 -3.19
N ALA A 130 -11.28 -0.65 -2.97
CA ALA A 130 -10.23 -0.71 -3.99
C ALA A 130 -10.32 -1.94 -4.90
N LYS A 131 -11.16 -2.93 -4.57
CA LYS A 131 -11.30 -4.21 -5.30
C LYS A 131 -10.01 -5.04 -5.38
N ILE A 132 -9.10 -4.85 -4.44
CA ILE A 132 -7.84 -5.61 -4.34
C ILE A 132 -7.78 -6.37 -3.01
N SER A 133 -6.92 -7.38 -2.90
CA SER A 133 -6.85 -8.21 -1.70
C SER A 133 -6.39 -7.42 -0.47
N SER A 134 -6.80 -7.85 0.74
CA SER A 134 -6.36 -7.23 1.99
C SER A 134 -4.83 -7.24 2.17
N LYS A 135 -4.15 -8.26 1.66
CA LYS A 135 -2.67 -8.31 1.64
C LYS A 135 -2.10 -7.16 0.78
N GLN A 136 -2.70 -6.91 -0.38
CA GLN A 136 -2.29 -5.82 -1.27
C GLN A 136 -2.63 -4.45 -0.66
N ILE A 137 -3.77 -4.33 0.03
CA ILE A 137 -4.13 -3.12 0.79
C ILE A 137 -3.09 -2.80 1.86
N GLN A 138 -2.60 -3.80 2.60
CA GLN A 138 -1.56 -3.58 3.60
C GLN A 138 -0.27 -3.05 2.95
N LEU A 139 0.15 -3.60 1.81
CA LEU A 139 1.30 -3.10 1.05
C LEU A 139 1.09 -1.64 0.60
N MET A 140 -0.09 -1.31 0.09
CA MET A 140 -0.43 0.06 -0.32
C MET A 140 -0.43 1.03 0.86
N ASN A 141 -0.91 0.60 2.04
CA ASN A 141 -0.84 1.40 3.25
C ASN A 141 0.61 1.72 3.66
N GLU A 142 1.49 0.74 3.56
CA GLU A 142 2.92 0.94 3.85
C GLU A 142 3.57 1.91 2.85
N LEU A 143 3.21 1.81 1.56
CA LEU A 143 3.65 2.76 0.54
C LEU A 143 3.15 4.18 0.79
N LEU A 144 1.89 4.36 1.22
CA LEU A 144 1.35 5.67 1.60
C LEU A 144 2.14 6.30 2.77
N LYS A 145 2.53 5.49 3.77
CA LYS A 145 3.34 5.98 4.89
C LYS A 145 4.74 6.41 4.43
N LEU A 146 5.40 5.60 3.59
CA LEU A 146 6.70 5.94 3.03
C LEU A 146 6.63 7.20 2.15
N ASN A 147 5.59 7.32 1.31
CA ASN A 147 5.38 8.51 0.49
C ASN A 147 5.18 9.76 1.35
N SER A 148 4.41 9.67 2.46
CA SER A 148 4.22 10.79 3.39
C SER A 148 5.52 11.23 4.07
N ILE A 149 6.43 10.30 4.39
CA ILE A 149 7.77 10.65 4.89
C ILE A 149 8.55 11.43 3.82
N ARG A 150 8.53 10.97 2.57
CA ARG A 150 9.23 11.64 1.45
C ARG A 150 8.69 13.04 1.19
N GLU A 151 7.38 13.21 1.17
CA GLU A 151 6.74 14.52 1.04
C GLU A 151 7.15 15.44 2.19
N PHE A 152 7.14 14.94 3.42
CA PHE A 152 7.57 15.69 4.59
C PHE A 152 9.04 16.12 4.47
N THR A 153 9.94 15.20 4.14
CA THR A 153 11.39 15.49 3.97
C THR A 153 11.58 16.55 2.89
N TYR A 154 10.93 16.39 1.73
CA TYR A 154 11.03 17.36 0.64
C TYR A 154 10.58 18.77 1.06
N HIS A 155 9.42 18.88 1.72
CA HIS A 155 8.93 20.17 2.19
C HIS A 155 9.83 20.80 3.24
N HIS A 156 10.35 19.99 4.15
CA HIS A 156 11.26 20.44 5.20
C HIS A 156 12.59 20.98 4.65
N GLU A 157 13.19 20.29 3.69
CA GLU A 157 14.41 20.74 3.01
C GLU A 157 14.20 22.05 2.24
N HIS A 158 13.08 22.15 1.52
CA HIS A 158 12.72 23.37 0.77
C HIS A 158 12.39 24.56 1.68
N GLN A 159 11.80 24.35 2.85
CA GLN A 159 11.57 25.40 3.84
C GLN A 159 12.88 25.92 4.41
N LYS A 160 13.82 25.03 4.76
CA LYS A 160 15.17 25.43 5.22
C LYS A 160 15.92 26.32 4.22
N LEU A 161 15.75 26.06 2.93
CA LEU A 161 16.39 26.85 1.86
C LEU A 161 15.75 28.23 1.65
N ARG A 162 14.48 28.39 2.01
CA ARG A 162 13.73 29.65 1.81
C ARG A 162 13.85 30.63 2.99
N ASP A 163 13.90 30.10 4.20
CA ASP A 163 13.86 30.91 5.43
C ASP A 163 15.23 30.87 6.14
N ALA A 164 16.04 31.91 5.91
CA ALA A 164 17.29 32.13 6.66
C ALA A 164 17.08 32.37 8.17
N LYS A 165 15.84 32.50 8.64
CA LYS A 165 15.39 32.67 10.03
C LYS A 165 14.56 31.48 10.55
N TYR A 166 14.67 30.34 9.92
CA TYR A 166 13.95 29.15 10.38
C TYR A 166 14.51 28.71 11.74
N ASP A 167 13.77 28.98 12.81
CA ASP A 167 14.15 28.58 14.17
C ASP A 167 13.97 27.05 14.30
N ASP A 168 15.08 26.35 14.36
CA ASP A 168 15.17 24.88 14.40
C ASP A 168 14.65 24.28 15.74
N ASN A 169 14.24 25.12 16.70
CA ASN A 169 14.02 24.71 18.10
C ASN A 169 12.56 24.48 18.50
N GLU A 170 11.56 24.76 17.68
CA GLU A 170 10.16 24.53 18.06
C GLU A 170 9.62 23.20 17.52
N ASN A 171 9.48 22.17 18.38
CA ASN A 171 8.70 20.94 18.21
C ASN A 171 8.87 20.24 16.84
N LYS A 172 10.10 19.99 16.43
CA LYS A 172 10.43 19.41 15.14
C LYS A 172 10.32 17.90 15.18
N ILE A 173 9.48 17.35 14.31
CA ILE A 173 9.55 15.93 13.95
C ILE A 173 10.86 15.74 13.17
N GLU A 174 11.77 14.94 13.69
CA GLU A 174 12.98 14.58 12.97
C GLU A 174 12.68 13.49 11.94
N VAL A 175 13.23 13.63 10.74
CA VAL A 175 13.10 12.65 9.65
C VAL A 175 13.56 11.27 10.11
N ASP A 176 14.64 11.20 10.88
CA ASP A 176 15.18 9.95 11.44
C ASP A 176 14.18 9.26 12.38
N GLU A 177 13.40 10.02 13.13
CA GLU A 177 12.35 9.48 13.98
C GLU A 177 11.22 8.88 13.15
N LEU A 178 10.78 9.55 12.08
CA LEU A 178 9.78 9.02 11.15
C LEU A 178 10.24 7.71 10.49
N ILE A 179 11.48 7.67 10.02
CA ILE A 179 12.09 6.47 9.45
C ILE A 179 12.15 5.35 10.50
N ARG A 180 12.45 5.66 11.74
CA ARG A 180 12.46 4.69 12.84
C ARG A 180 11.07 4.11 13.09
N TYR A 181 10.00 4.91 13.15
CA TYR A 181 8.63 4.42 13.32
C TYR A 181 8.20 3.55 12.14
N PHE A 182 8.48 3.98 10.92
CA PHE A 182 8.22 3.22 9.70
C PHE A 182 8.93 1.86 9.74
N ARG A 183 10.22 1.84 10.04
CA ARG A 183 11.03 0.62 10.17
C ARG A 183 10.46 -0.34 11.22
N LEU A 184 10.02 0.18 12.37
CA LEU A 184 9.39 -0.65 13.41
C LEU A 184 8.07 -1.25 12.95
N MET A 185 7.24 -0.47 12.24
CA MET A 185 5.97 -0.95 11.67
C MET A 185 6.21 -2.12 10.72
N ILE A 186 7.11 -1.97 9.75
CA ILE A 186 7.45 -3.02 8.78
C ILE A 186 8.03 -4.24 9.47
N LYS A 187 8.99 -4.06 10.38
CA LYS A 187 9.61 -5.18 11.10
C LYS A 187 8.63 -5.97 11.96
N ARG A 188 7.63 -5.33 12.56
CA ARG A 188 6.56 -6.03 13.29
C ARG A 188 5.75 -6.94 12.37
N ARG A 189 5.39 -6.48 11.16
CA ARG A 189 4.72 -7.30 10.16
C ARG A 189 5.62 -8.47 9.70
N LEU A 190 6.86 -8.20 9.33
CA LEU A 190 7.82 -9.22 8.90
C LEU A 190 8.07 -10.26 9.98
N ASN A 191 8.18 -9.86 11.24
CA ASN A 191 8.32 -10.79 12.36
C ASN A 191 7.11 -11.71 12.53
N LYS A 192 5.90 -11.23 12.21
CA LYS A 192 4.69 -12.08 12.21
C LYS A 192 4.66 -13.02 11.00
N GLU A 193 5.05 -12.50 9.82
CA GLU A 193 5.03 -13.23 8.55
C GLU A 193 6.08 -14.35 8.50
N TYR A 194 7.29 -14.07 9.00
CA TYR A 194 8.43 -15.01 9.00
C TYR A 194 8.70 -15.61 10.38
N ARG A 195 7.65 -15.76 11.20
CA ARG A 195 7.80 -16.20 12.59
C ARG A 195 8.48 -17.54 12.70
N ASP A 196 8.08 -18.49 11.88
CA ASP A 196 8.58 -19.87 11.94
C ASP A 196 10.05 -19.92 11.52
N ASP A 197 10.42 -19.26 10.46
CA ASP A 197 11.81 -19.14 10.01
C ASP A 197 12.70 -18.44 11.06
N LEU A 198 12.17 -17.43 11.74
CA LEU A 198 12.90 -16.69 12.77
C LEU A 198 13.14 -17.53 14.03
N ILE A 199 12.18 -18.39 14.41
CA ILE A 199 12.32 -19.28 15.57
C ILE A 199 13.41 -20.33 15.36
N GLU A 200 13.63 -20.77 14.13
CA GLU A 200 14.67 -21.75 13.79
C GLU A 200 16.10 -21.18 13.89
N LEU A 201 16.24 -19.84 13.93
CA LEU A 201 17.56 -19.22 14.06
C LEU A 201 18.14 -19.36 15.46
N PRO A 202 19.45 -19.65 15.58
CA PRO A 202 20.09 -20.04 16.84
C PRO A 202 20.18 -18.88 17.85
N THR A 203 20.28 -17.64 17.40
CA THR A 203 20.44 -16.49 18.29
C THR A 203 19.47 -15.35 17.98
N LYS A 204 19.20 -14.52 18.99
CA LYS A 204 18.41 -13.26 18.80
C LYS A 204 19.08 -12.28 17.85
N ASP A 205 20.39 -12.32 17.73
CA ASP A 205 21.12 -11.42 16.84
C ASP A 205 21.00 -11.89 15.39
N ASP A 206 20.98 -13.19 15.13
CA ASP A 206 20.65 -13.74 13.79
C ASP A 206 19.22 -13.36 13.38
N GLN A 207 18.27 -13.45 14.31
CA GLN A 207 16.88 -13.01 14.07
C GLN A 207 16.81 -11.52 13.70
N LYS A 208 17.53 -10.65 14.43
CA LYS A 208 17.59 -9.22 14.13
C LYS A 208 18.24 -8.94 12.78
N LYS A 209 19.29 -9.69 12.45
CA LYS A 209 19.99 -9.57 11.17
C LYS A 209 19.05 -9.96 10.02
N MET A 210 18.40 -11.11 10.10
CA MET A 210 17.43 -11.55 9.10
C MET A 210 16.30 -10.53 8.92
N LEU A 211 15.70 -10.02 10.02
CA LEU A 211 14.68 -8.98 9.95
C LEU A 211 15.22 -7.66 9.33
N GLY A 212 16.51 -7.38 9.50
CA GLY A 212 17.17 -6.25 8.85
C GLY A 212 17.24 -6.46 7.34
N GLU A 213 17.70 -7.61 6.88
CA GLU A 213 17.81 -7.95 5.45
C GLU A 213 16.45 -7.98 4.75
N LEU A 214 15.44 -8.57 5.40
CA LEU A 214 14.06 -8.56 4.90
C LEU A 214 13.51 -7.13 4.77
N PHE A 215 13.76 -6.26 5.76
CA PHE A 215 13.35 -4.85 5.70
C PHE A 215 13.99 -4.12 4.52
N GLU A 216 15.29 -4.27 4.33
CA GLU A 216 15.99 -3.64 3.19
C GLU A 216 15.47 -4.14 1.84
N GLY A 217 15.12 -5.43 1.74
CA GLY A 217 14.47 -6.00 0.56
C GLY A 217 13.12 -5.35 0.27
N VAL A 218 12.28 -5.18 1.30
CA VAL A 218 10.98 -4.51 1.18
C VAL A 218 11.15 -3.04 0.79
N LEU A 219 12.07 -2.33 1.44
CA LEU A 219 12.34 -0.92 1.14
C LEU A 219 12.74 -0.70 -0.33
N LYS A 220 13.66 -1.52 -0.85
CA LYS A 220 14.05 -1.47 -2.26
C LYS A 220 12.88 -1.71 -3.23
N GLN A 221 11.95 -2.59 -2.87
CA GLN A 221 10.75 -2.81 -3.67
C GLN A 221 9.84 -1.58 -3.66
N TYR A 222 9.63 -0.96 -2.51
CA TYR A 222 8.81 0.24 -2.35
C TYR A 222 9.39 1.43 -3.11
N GLU A 223 10.69 1.63 -3.02
CA GLU A 223 11.38 2.67 -3.78
C GLU A 223 11.18 2.52 -5.29
N LYS A 224 11.28 1.29 -5.82
CA LYS A 224 11.00 1.04 -7.25
C LYS A 224 9.56 1.35 -7.67
N ILE A 225 8.60 1.30 -6.74
CA ILE A 225 7.21 1.65 -7.02
C ILE A 225 7.02 3.16 -7.01
N LEU A 226 7.63 3.85 -6.03
CA LEU A 226 7.49 5.28 -5.81
C LEU A 226 8.28 6.14 -6.81
N HIS A 227 9.37 5.64 -7.39
CA HIS A 227 10.22 6.37 -8.37
C HIS A 227 9.73 6.29 -9.82
N ASN A 228 8.63 5.60 -10.11
CA ASN A 228 8.04 5.43 -11.45
C ASN A 228 6.61 5.96 -11.51
#